data_78bde321ba18fba8bb4e226118fb6378
#
_entry.id   78bde321ba18fba8bb4e226118fb6378
#
_cell.length_a   1.000
_cell.length_b   1.000
_cell.length_c   1.000
_cell.angle_alpha   90.00
_cell.angle_beta   90.00
_cell.angle_gamma   90.00
#
_symmetry.space_group_name_H-M   'P 1'
#
loop_
_entity.id
_entity.type
_entity.pdbx_description
1 polymer ?
#
loop_
_entity_poly.entity_id
_entity_poly.type
_entity_poly.pdbx_seq_one_letter_code
_entity_poly.pdbx_strand_id
1 'polypeptide(L)'
;MSWRTSLCIGFVAMFMMACEPHVQPPTPPAPTANVPTFPGAQGGGMYATGGRGGLVYHVTSLSDDPNDSGSLRYILKTPGKKIVVFDVSGVIQLKRQLDITEGAVTIAGQTAPGDGICIAGHPVVIKASNVIIRFVRFRMGDEAGEEGDALTCTEKRDVMIDHCSFSWSTDECVSCYGNTNFTMQYCIVSESLRNSTHGKGRHGYGGIWGGKNATFHHNLLAHHDSRNPRFDHSYVDNKCFGPIDYVNNVVYNWGGNSTYGGEGAGQPRLINMVNNYYKPGPATSSSKKTRLLDPTVSCSSCSKLGTFFPGKFYLNGNHMHGSETVTNDNWKGSTVQTDEVKSLTPWTEGLTLMTQTQTAQEAYTTTLDKAGCSLVRDDVDKRIVDEVRNATYTYTGSNGSTKGLIDSQKDVGGWPQYNSTTPPTDTDKDGMPDEWETANGLNPNNVWDGKEYTLSQEYTNVEVYLNSLVQHLY
;
A
#
# COMPACT_ATOMS: atom_id res chain seq x y z
N MET A 1 -28.49 48.99 -77.18
CA MET A 1 -27.50 48.93 -76.09
C MET A 1 -27.88 47.75 -75.21
N SER A 2 -27.26 46.61 -75.37
CA SER A 2 -27.58 45.36 -74.63
C SER A 2 -26.49 45.08 -73.62
N TRP A 3 -26.85 44.94 -72.39
CA TRP A 3 -25.95 44.53 -71.33
C TRP A 3 -26.12 43.00 -71.11
N ARG A 4 -25.07 42.28 -71.35
CA ARG A 4 -24.97 40.84 -70.98
C ARG A 4 -24.43 40.71 -69.60
N THR A 5 -25.19 40.10 -68.73
CA THR A 5 -24.77 39.70 -67.38
C THR A 5 -24.24 38.25 -67.45
N SER A 6 -22.97 38.07 -67.18
CA SER A 6 -22.36 36.75 -67.05
C SER A 6 -22.54 36.23 -65.60
N LEU A 7 -23.20 35.08 -65.48
CA LEU A 7 -23.41 34.38 -64.22
C LEU A 7 -22.23 33.40 -64.05
N CYS A 8 -21.36 33.66 -63.02
CA CYS A 8 -20.35 32.69 -62.56
C CYS A 8 -20.98 31.73 -61.57
N ILE A 9 -21.12 30.47 -61.95
CA ILE A 9 -21.53 29.38 -61.06
C ILE A 9 -20.25 28.83 -60.43
N GLY A 10 -20.06 29.15 -59.12
CA GLY A 10 -19.01 28.53 -58.31
C GLY A 10 -19.45 27.15 -57.84
N PHE A 11 -18.77 26.10 -58.24
CA PHE A 11 -18.92 24.78 -57.65
C PHE A 11 -18.23 24.74 -56.29
N VAL A 12 -18.98 24.64 -55.21
CA VAL A 12 -18.47 24.31 -53.88
C VAL A 12 -18.42 22.80 -53.78
N ALA A 13 -17.24 22.21 -53.84
CA ALA A 13 -17.03 20.81 -53.56
C ALA A 13 -17.11 20.60 -52.04
N MET A 14 -18.22 20.06 -51.59
CA MET A 14 -18.42 19.65 -50.19
C MET A 14 -17.70 18.30 -49.99
N PHE A 15 -16.52 18.32 -49.37
CA PHE A 15 -15.86 17.11 -48.87
C PHE A 15 -16.67 16.56 -47.71
N MET A 16 -17.50 15.55 -47.94
CA MET A 16 -18.03 14.71 -46.87
C MET A 16 -16.87 13.84 -46.36
N MET A 17 -16.31 14.17 -45.22
CA MET A 17 -15.55 13.21 -44.41
C MET A 17 -16.54 12.14 -43.95
N ALA A 18 -16.46 10.96 -44.56
CA ALA A 18 -17.12 9.79 -44.00
C ALA A 18 -16.43 9.45 -42.67
N CYS A 19 -17.13 9.66 -41.53
CA CYS A 19 -16.75 8.99 -40.27
C CYS A 19 -16.89 7.49 -40.52
N GLU A 20 -15.78 6.78 -40.59
CA GLU A 20 -15.80 5.34 -40.52
C GLU A 20 -16.45 4.95 -39.16
N PRO A 21 -17.37 3.97 -39.12
CA PRO A 21 -17.94 3.51 -37.89
C PRO A 21 -16.82 2.96 -37.04
N HIS A 22 -16.60 3.53 -35.84
CA HIS A 22 -15.72 2.98 -34.81
C HIS A 22 -16.28 1.60 -34.46
N VAL A 23 -15.73 0.55 -35.02
CA VAL A 23 -16.03 -0.82 -34.60
C VAL A 23 -15.45 -0.98 -33.21
N GLN A 24 -16.33 -0.99 -32.20
CA GLN A 24 -15.92 -1.30 -30.85
C GLN A 24 -15.32 -2.72 -30.85
N PRO A 25 -14.06 -2.92 -30.41
CA PRO A 25 -13.47 -4.25 -30.39
C PRO A 25 -14.32 -5.19 -29.53
N PRO A 26 -14.31 -6.49 -29.80
CA PRO A 26 -15.04 -7.46 -29.01
C PRO A 26 -14.62 -7.33 -27.54
N THR A 27 -15.61 -7.26 -26.64
CA THR A 27 -15.35 -7.25 -25.20
C THR A 27 -14.54 -8.49 -24.86
N PRO A 28 -13.36 -8.38 -24.23
CA PRO A 28 -12.59 -9.54 -23.81
C PRO A 28 -13.46 -10.47 -22.96
N PRO A 29 -13.30 -11.80 -23.06
CA PRO A 29 -14.00 -12.71 -22.18
C PRO A 29 -13.70 -12.32 -20.74
N ALA A 30 -14.74 -12.23 -19.90
CA ALA A 30 -14.53 -11.94 -18.48
C ALA A 30 -13.62 -13.03 -17.89
N PRO A 31 -12.60 -12.68 -17.10
CA PRO A 31 -11.75 -13.66 -16.46
C PRO A 31 -12.60 -14.65 -15.66
N THR A 32 -12.19 -15.90 -15.64
CA THR A 32 -12.79 -16.92 -14.78
C THR A 32 -12.79 -16.41 -13.35
N ALA A 33 -13.84 -16.65 -12.60
CA ALA A 33 -13.95 -16.20 -11.22
C ALA A 33 -12.71 -16.63 -10.42
N ASN A 34 -12.16 -15.70 -9.59
CA ASN A 34 -11.00 -15.89 -8.72
C ASN A 34 -9.61 -15.86 -9.37
N VAL A 35 -9.40 -15.04 -10.39
CA VAL A 35 -8.03 -14.71 -10.84
C VAL A 35 -7.37 -13.78 -9.82
N PRO A 36 -6.18 -14.12 -9.32
CA PRO A 36 -5.42 -13.23 -8.44
C PRO A 36 -5.16 -11.86 -9.07
N THR A 37 -4.98 -10.84 -8.24
CA THR A 37 -4.64 -9.48 -8.66
C THR A 37 -3.41 -9.46 -9.58
N PHE A 38 -2.42 -10.25 -9.24
CA PHE A 38 -1.18 -10.51 -10.00
C PHE A 38 -0.56 -11.83 -9.48
N PRO A 39 0.36 -12.46 -10.21
CA PRO A 39 1.14 -13.59 -9.70
C PRO A 39 1.90 -13.19 -8.42
N GLY A 40 1.70 -13.92 -7.33
CA GLY A 40 2.28 -13.59 -6.01
C GLY A 40 1.37 -12.80 -5.07
N ALA A 41 0.19 -12.37 -5.52
CA ALA A 41 -0.83 -11.80 -4.63
C ALA A 41 -1.40 -12.88 -3.69
N GLN A 42 -1.47 -12.59 -2.38
CA GLN A 42 -1.98 -13.50 -1.37
C GLN A 42 -2.92 -12.81 -0.39
N GLY A 43 -3.66 -13.62 0.39
CA GLY A 43 -4.53 -13.14 1.45
C GLY A 43 -5.84 -12.52 0.99
N GLY A 44 -6.53 -11.82 1.89
CA GLY A 44 -7.89 -11.33 1.70
C GLY A 44 -8.12 -10.48 0.45
N GLY A 45 -7.17 -9.62 0.11
CA GLY A 45 -7.24 -8.71 -1.04
C GLY A 45 -6.81 -9.32 -2.38
N MET A 46 -6.40 -10.59 -2.41
CA MET A 46 -5.76 -11.20 -3.59
C MET A 46 -6.65 -11.26 -4.84
N TYR A 47 -7.93 -11.05 -4.71
CA TYR A 47 -8.87 -11.04 -5.84
C TYR A 47 -9.40 -9.65 -6.21
N ALA A 48 -8.78 -8.58 -5.68
CA ALA A 48 -9.05 -7.24 -6.15
C ALA A 48 -8.75 -7.14 -7.65
N THR A 49 -9.65 -6.56 -8.42
CA THR A 49 -9.49 -6.44 -9.87
C THR A 49 -8.87 -5.11 -10.29
N GLY A 50 -8.92 -4.11 -9.40
CA GLY A 50 -8.41 -2.78 -9.70
C GLY A 50 -8.90 -2.25 -11.04
N GLY A 51 -7.97 -1.77 -11.84
CA GLY A 51 -8.22 -1.22 -13.17
C GLY A 51 -8.34 -2.25 -14.31
N ARG A 52 -8.35 -3.55 -14.04
CA ARG A 52 -8.37 -4.62 -15.06
C ARG A 52 -9.40 -4.36 -16.15
N GLY A 53 -8.96 -4.34 -17.41
CA GLY A 53 -9.79 -4.03 -18.59
C GLY A 53 -10.23 -2.56 -18.69
N GLY A 54 -9.69 -1.68 -17.85
CA GLY A 54 -9.87 -0.23 -17.93
C GLY A 54 -9.00 0.46 -18.97
N LEU A 55 -9.05 1.79 -19.03
CA LEU A 55 -8.14 2.61 -19.82
C LEU A 55 -6.81 2.76 -19.10
N VAL A 56 -5.72 2.89 -19.85
CA VAL A 56 -4.42 3.24 -19.30
C VAL A 56 -4.26 4.76 -19.31
N TYR A 57 -3.71 5.29 -18.24
CA TYR A 57 -3.40 6.72 -18.08
C TYR A 57 -1.95 6.89 -17.68
N HIS A 58 -1.26 7.79 -18.34
CA HIS A 58 0.15 8.07 -18.15
C HIS A 58 0.35 9.30 -17.26
N VAL A 59 1.02 9.11 -16.13
CA VAL A 59 1.51 10.24 -15.33
C VAL A 59 2.79 10.75 -15.98
N THR A 60 2.68 11.90 -16.64
CA THR A 60 3.77 12.54 -17.38
C THR A 60 4.33 13.77 -16.66
N SER A 61 3.74 14.13 -15.51
CA SER A 61 4.10 15.32 -14.73
C SER A 61 4.16 15.01 -13.25
N LEU A 62 5.14 15.57 -12.56
CA LEU A 62 5.25 15.54 -11.09
C LEU A 62 4.42 16.65 -10.41
N SER A 63 3.69 17.46 -11.19
CA SER A 63 2.81 18.50 -10.68
C SER A 63 1.64 17.91 -9.88
N ASP A 64 1.22 18.63 -8.83
CA ASP A 64 -0.04 18.35 -8.09
C ASP A 64 -1.21 19.24 -8.55
N ASP A 65 -1.11 19.81 -9.76
CA ASP A 65 -2.18 20.64 -10.32
C ASP A 65 -3.37 19.77 -10.77
N PRO A 66 -4.59 20.00 -10.27
CA PRO A 66 -5.78 19.26 -10.68
C PRO A 66 -6.22 19.54 -12.14
N ASN A 67 -5.64 20.55 -12.80
CA ASN A 67 -5.93 20.91 -14.19
C ASN A 67 -4.84 20.42 -15.17
N ASP A 68 -3.74 19.89 -14.67
CA ASP A 68 -2.70 19.25 -15.48
C ASP A 68 -3.11 17.81 -15.77
N SER A 69 -3.48 17.53 -17.02
CA SER A 69 -3.95 16.20 -17.45
C SER A 69 -2.89 15.10 -17.31
N GLY A 70 -1.61 15.45 -17.23
CA GLY A 70 -0.51 14.53 -16.94
C GLY A 70 -0.24 14.33 -15.46
N SER A 71 -0.92 15.03 -14.56
CA SER A 71 -0.72 14.90 -13.11
C SER A 71 -1.48 13.69 -12.55
N LEU A 72 -0.90 13.05 -11.52
CA LEU A 72 -1.56 11.96 -10.80
C LEU A 72 -2.92 12.40 -10.23
N ARG A 73 -3.01 13.62 -9.68
CA ARG A 73 -4.24 14.14 -9.11
C ARG A 73 -5.36 14.28 -10.13
N TYR A 74 -5.06 14.73 -11.33
CA TYR A 74 -6.04 14.82 -12.42
C TYR A 74 -6.53 13.43 -12.82
N ILE A 75 -5.60 12.52 -13.07
CA ILE A 75 -5.89 11.14 -13.51
C ILE A 75 -6.77 10.40 -12.49
N LEU A 76 -6.45 10.50 -11.18
CA LEU A 76 -7.22 9.82 -10.15
C LEU A 76 -8.66 10.32 -10.00
N LYS A 77 -8.95 11.53 -10.46
CA LYS A 77 -10.31 12.10 -10.48
C LYS A 77 -11.09 11.75 -11.76
N THR A 78 -10.43 11.31 -12.80
CA THR A 78 -11.11 10.93 -14.05
C THR A 78 -12.04 9.73 -13.78
N PRO A 79 -13.29 9.75 -14.20
CA PRO A 79 -14.21 8.63 -13.97
C PRO A 79 -13.81 7.35 -14.72
N GLY A 80 -14.26 6.19 -14.21
CA GLY A 80 -14.14 4.88 -14.86
C GLY A 80 -12.92 4.07 -14.43
N LYS A 81 -12.92 2.80 -14.86
CA LYS A 81 -11.82 1.85 -14.59
C LYS A 81 -10.53 2.33 -15.23
N LYS A 82 -9.43 2.29 -14.49
CA LYS A 82 -8.15 2.78 -15.01
C LYS A 82 -6.93 2.04 -14.44
N ILE A 83 -5.93 1.90 -15.28
CA ILE A 83 -4.56 1.55 -14.88
C ILE A 83 -3.72 2.82 -15.02
N VAL A 84 -3.03 3.19 -13.96
CA VAL A 84 -2.17 4.38 -13.90
C VAL A 84 -0.73 3.92 -14.01
N VAL A 85 -0.05 4.32 -15.05
CA VAL A 85 1.38 4.09 -15.30
C VAL A 85 2.16 5.41 -15.22
N PHE A 86 3.46 5.35 -15.03
CA PHE A 86 4.30 6.54 -14.86
C PHE A 86 5.35 6.61 -15.95
N ASP A 87 5.38 7.72 -16.67
CA ASP A 87 6.41 8.08 -17.65
C ASP A 87 7.51 8.97 -17.02
N VAL A 88 7.40 9.24 -15.73
CA VAL A 88 8.34 10.06 -14.95
C VAL A 88 8.66 9.41 -13.61
N SER A 89 9.87 9.64 -13.10
CA SER A 89 10.26 9.38 -11.71
C SER A 89 10.50 10.69 -10.98
N GLY A 90 10.29 10.67 -9.66
CA GLY A 90 10.51 11.86 -8.85
C GLY A 90 9.58 11.96 -7.65
N VAL A 91 9.55 13.15 -7.05
CA VAL A 91 8.67 13.48 -5.95
C VAL A 91 7.47 14.27 -6.46
N ILE A 92 6.27 13.74 -6.28
CA ILE A 92 5.02 14.50 -6.41
C ILE A 92 4.77 15.18 -5.07
N GLN A 93 5.13 16.47 -5.00
CA GLN A 93 4.89 17.28 -3.81
C GLN A 93 3.44 17.73 -3.79
N LEU A 94 2.64 17.10 -2.96
CA LEU A 94 1.23 17.44 -2.80
C LEU A 94 1.07 18.85 -2.20
N LYS A 95 0.06 19.57 -2.63
CA LYS A 95 -0.33 20.89 -2.09
C LYS A 95 -1.50 20.81 -1.10
N ARG A 96 -2.11 19.66 -0.99
CA ARG A 96 -3.19 19.29 -0.07
C ARG A 96 -3.40 17.77 -0.11
N GLN A 97 -4.17 17.24 0.81
CA GLN A 97 -4.56 15.82 0.84
C GLN A 97 -4.96 15.31 -0.55
N LEU A 98 -4.47 14.12 -0.89
CA LEU A 98 -4.82 13.41 -2.12
C LEU A 98 -5.87 12.33 -1.81
N ASP A 99 -7.07 12.49 -2.33
CA ASP A 99 -8.16 11.54 -2.19
C ASP A 99 -8.26 10.65 -3.44
N ILE A 100 -8.23 9.33 -3.24
CA ILE A 100 -8.55 8.34 -4.29
C ILE A 100 -10.05 8.05 -4.17
N THR A 101 -10.87 8.82 -4.90
CA THR A 101 -12.34 8.79 -4.82
C THR A 101 -12.98 7.84 -5.82
N GLU A 102 -12.27 7.53 -6.92
CA GLU A 102 -12.72 6.59 -7.93
C GLU A 102 -12.17 5.18 -7.64
N GLY A 103 -13.05 4.19 -7.65
CA GLY A 103 -12.68 2.78 -7.51
C GLY A 103 -12.30 2.14 -8.85
N ALA A 104 -12.03 0.85 -8.81
CA ALA A 104 -11.55 0.10 -9.96
C ALA A 104 -10.28 0.74 -10.58
N VAL A 105 -9.30 1.04 -9.73
CA VAL A 105 -8.04 1.66 -10.10
C VAL A 105 -6.84 0.79 -9.72
N THR A 106 -5.88 0.68 -10.63
CA THR A 106 -4.54 0.14 -10.38
C THR A 106 -3.52 1.25 -10.53
N ILE A 107 -2.71 1.50 -9.50
CA ILE A 107 -1.58 2.44 -9.55
C ILE A 107 -0.31 1.60 -9.62
N ALA A 108 0.31 1.59 -10.79
CA ALA A 108 1.45 0.73 -11.14
C ALA A 108 2.78 1.49 -11.05
N GLY A 109 3.24 1.78 -9.82
CA GLY A 109 4.48 2.52 -9.59
C GLY A 109 5.74 1.84 -10.14
N GLN A 110 5.72 0.52 -10.40
CA GLN A 110 6.81 -0.22 -11.03
C GLN A 110 7.13 0.21 -12.47
N THR A 111 6.25 0.98 -13.11
CA THR A 111 6.50 1.52 -14.46
C THR A 111 7.33 2.80 -14.46
N ALA A 112 7.48 3.47 -13.32
CA ALA A 112 8.21 4.72 -13.23
C ALA A 112 9.68 4.53 -13.64
N PRO A 113 10.18 5.30 -14.66
CA PRO A 113 11.49 5.08 -15.24
C PRO A 113 12.60 5.64 -14.33
N GLY A 114 13.62 4.84 -13.98
CA GLY A 114 14.71 5.24 -13.10
C GLY A 114 14.43 4.91 -11.63
N ASP A 115 14.46 5.91 -10.73
CA ASP A 115 14.45 5.66 -9.27
C ASP A 115 13.04 5.48 -8.69
N GLY A 116 11.99 5.58 -9.51
CA GLY A 116 10.61 5.37 -9.07
C GLY A 116 9.91 6.63 -8.57
N ILE A 117 8.71 6.47 -8.03
CA ILE A 117 7.82 7.58 -7.66
C ILE A 117 7.65 7.71 -6.14
N CYS A 118 7.62 8.94 -5.64
CA CYS A 118 7.33 9.28 -4.26
C CYS A 118 6.21 10.32 -4.18
N ILE A 119 5.19 10.07 -3.38
CA ILE A 119 4.14 11.03 -3.05
C ILE A 119 4.47 11.62 -1.67
N ALA A 120 4.54 12.95 -1.58
CA ALA A 120 5.06 13.66 -0.42
C ALA A 120 4.20 14.87 -0.03
N GLY A 121 4.40 15.37 1.17
CA GLY A 121 3.91 16.67 1.66
C GLY A 121 2.57 16.63 2.40
N HIS A 122 1.63 15.79 1.99
CA HIS A 122 0.30 15.71 2.58
C HIS A 122 -0.23 14.27 2.63
N PRO A 123 -1.26 13.99 3.43
CA PRO A 123 -1.89 12.68 3.51
C PRO A 123 -2.46 12.18 2.18
N VAL A 124 -2.46 10.87 1.99
CA VAL A 124 -3.19 10.18 0.92
C VAL A 124 -4.31 9.34 1.53
N VAL A 125 -5.53 9.46 1.00
CA VAL A 125 -6.69 8.74 1.53
C VAL A 125 -7.38 7.93 0.43
N ILE A 126 -7.47 6.62 0.63
CA ILE A 126 -8.27 5.74 -0.22
C ILE A 126 -9.73 5.83 0.21
N LYS A 127 -10.55 6.51 -0.59
CA LYS A 127 -11.99 6.72 -0.34
C LYS A 127 -12.89 5.80 -1.18
N ALA A 128 -12.30 4.98 -2.03
CA ALA A 128 -13.02 4.05 -2.92
C ALA A 128 -12.60 2.59 -2.67
N SER A 129 -13.44 1.66 -3.12
CA SER A 129 -13.15 0.22 -3.10
C SER A 129 -12.56 -0.27 -4.43
N ASN A 130 -12.00 -1.47 -4.43
CA ASN A 130 -11.36 -2.10 -5.58
C ASN A 130 -10.16 -1.29 -6.07
N VAL A 131 -9.16 -1.14 -5.21
CA VAL A 131 -7.95 -0.35 -5.43
C VAL A 131 -6.72 -1.25 -5.29
N ILE A 132 -5.82 -1.15 -6.25
CA ILE A 132 -4.51 -1.81 -6.25
C ILE A 132 -3.44 -0.73 -6.29
N ILE A 133 -2.49 -0.76 -5.37
CA ILE A 133 -1.34 0.15 -5.35
C ILE A 133 -0.07 -0.68 -5.22
N ARG A 134 0.87 -0.51 -6.16
CA ARG A 134 2.13 -1.25 -6.18
C ARG A 134 3.32 -0.32 -6.40
N PHE A 135 4.41 -0.55 -5.68
CA PHE A 135 5.71 0.12 -5.83
C PHE A 135 5.64 1.66 -5.77
N VAL A 136 4.87 2.20 -4.83
CA VAL A 136 4.76 3.64 -4.58
C VAL A 136 5.30 3.98 -3.19
N ARG A 137 6.07 5.05 -3.08
CA ARG A 137 6.50 5.60 -1.79
C ARG A 137 5.54 6.70 -1.35
N PHE A 138 5.13 6.65 -0.09
CA PHE A 138 4.31 7.66 0.58
C PHE A 138 5.12 8.22 1.74
N ARG A 139 5.75 9.37 1.54
CA ARG A 139 6.63 10.03 2.52
C ARG A 139 6.08 11.41 2.85
N MET A 140 5.15 11.48 3.82
CA MET A 140 4.36 12.67 4.10
C MET A 140 5.25 13.87 4.48
N GLY A 141 6.00 13.77 5.57
CA GLY A 141 6.75 14.88 6.15
C GLY A 141 5.88 15.84 6.98
N ASP A 142 6.54 16.79 7.66
CA ASP A 142 5.91 17.77 8.57
C ASP A 142 5.81 19.19 8.00
N GLU A 143 6.21 19.41 6.75
CA GLU A 143 6.28 20.77 6.18
C GLU A 143 4.93 21.46 6.03
N ALA A 144 3.86 20.68 5.83
CA ALA A 144 2.49 21.19 5.77
C ALA A 144 1.97 21.67 7.13
N GLY A 145 2.59 21.25 8.23
CA GLY A 145 2.17 21.60 9.59
C GLY A 145 0.84 20.97 9.99
N GLU A 146 0.40 19.90 9.29
CA GLU A 146 -0.85 19.20 9.56
C GLU A 146 -0.63 17.83 10.20
N GLU A 147 -1.65 17.39 10.91
CA GLU A 147 -1.74 16.08 11.54
C GLU A 147 -2.30 15.07 10.53
N GLY A 148 -1.63 13.94 10.32
CA GLY A 148 -2.17 12.92 9.40
C GLY A 148 -1.27 11.71 9.19
N ASP A 149 -1.88 10.72 8.53
CA ASP A 149 -1.25 9.49 8.08
C ASP A 149 -0.63 9.68 6.69
N ALA A 150 0.47 8.99 6.42
CA ALA A 150 1.00 9.01 5.06
C ALA A 150 0.03 8.32 4.07
N LEU A 151 -0.66 7.24 4.51
CA LEU A 151 -1.78 6.67 3.77
C LEU A 151 -2.84 6.13 4.72
N THR A 152 -4.10 6.46 4.44
CA THR A 152 -5.28 5.94 5.15
C THR A 152 -6.20 5.18 4.22
N CYS A 153 -6.66 3.98 4.65
CA CYS A 153 -7.69 3.18 3.97
C CYS A 153 -8.64 2.58 5.00
N THR A 154 -9.84 3.12 5.13
CA THR A 154 -10.80 2.66 6.13
C THR A 154 -12.15 2.32 5.53
N GLU A 155 -12.76 1.21 5.99
CA GLU A 155 -14.11 0.77 5.59
C GLU A 155 -14.26 0.58 4.06
N LYS A 156 -13.22 0.08 3.39
CA LYS A 156 -13.20 -0.23 1.95
C LYS A 156 -13.18 -1.73 1.72
N ARG A 157 -13.37 -2.13 0.47
CA ARG A 157 -13.37 -3.54 0.07
C ARG A 157 -12.49 -3.76 -1.15
N ASP A 158 -11.93 -4.99 -1.20
CA ASP A 158 -11.17 -5.44 -2.35
C ASP A 158 -9.97 -4.53 -2.62
N VAL A 159 -9.07 -4.42 -1.64
CA VAL A 159 -7.88 -3.55 -1.71
C VAL A 159 -6.61 -4.38 -1.58
N MET A 160 -5.67 -4.13 -2.48
CA MET A 160 -4.34 -4.72 -2.48
C MET A 160 -3.28 -3.61 -2.47
N ILE A 161 -2.40 -3.64 -1.46
CA ILE A 161 -1.23 -2.75 -1.34
C ILE A 161 0.01 -3.64 -1.33
N ASP A 162 0.92 -3.43 -2.28
CA ASP A 162 2.03 -4.33 -2.54
C ASP A 162 3.34 -3.57 -2.78
N HIS A 163 4.41 -3.97 -2.11
CA HIS A 163 5.76 -3.40 -2.26
C HIS A 163 5.80 -1.85 -2.16
N CYS A 164 5.03 -1.27 -1.24
CA CYS A 164 5.02 0.17 -0.99
C CYS A 164 5.90 0.54 0.22
N SER A 165 6.34 1.79 0.27
CA SER A 165 7.09 2.33 1.42
C SER A 165 6.34 3.51 2.03
N PHE A 166 6.12 3.49 3.35
CA PHE A 166 5.41 4.52 4.11
C PHE A 166 6.31 5.10 5.19
N SER A 167 6.41 6.44 5.29
CA SER A 167 7.22 7.08 6.32
C SER A 167 6.87 8.54 6.55
N TRP A 168 7.38 9.05 7.68
CA TRP A 168 7.39 10.48 8.05
C TRP A 168 5.99 11.08 8.22
N SER A 169 5.04 10.26 8.67
CA SER A 169 3.73 10.75 9.09
C SER A 169 3.81 11.48 10.41
N THR A 170 2.89 12.37 10.65
CA THR A 170 2.73 13.09 11.91
C THR A 170 1.74 12.41 12.86
N ASP A 171 1.01 11.40 12.39
CA ASP A 171 0.18 10.45 13.16
C ASP A 171 0.65 9.01 12.84
N GLU A 172 -0.11 8.15 12.16
CA GLU A 172 0.32 6.84 11.72
C GLU A 172 0.98 6.89 10.32
N CYS A 173 1.98 6.03 10.09
CA CYS A 173 2.52 5.91 8.73
C CYS A 173 1.49 5.32 7.76
N VAL A 174 0.76 4.26 8.19
CA VAL A 174 -0.28 3.68 7.36
C VAL A 174 -1.38 3.06 8.21
N SER A 175 -2.60 3.56 8.08
CA SER A 175 -3.77 3.02 8.78
C SER A 175 -4.74 2.37 7.82
N CYS A 176 -4.91 1.04 7.96
CA CYS A 176 -5.79 0.23 7.14
C CYS A 176 -6.66 -0.65 8.04
N TYR A 177 -7.89 -0.19 8.34
CA TYR A 177 -8.78 -0.90 9.26
C TYR A 177 -10.26 -0.79 8.87
N GLY A 178 -11.08 -1.70 9.40
CA GLY A 178 -12.48 -1.79 9.02
C GLY A 178 -12.72 -2.24 7.58
N ASN A 179 -11.68 -2.65 6.87
CA ASN A 179 -11.74 -3.07 5.47
C ASN A 179 -12.24 -4.52 5.35
N THR A 180 -12.76 -4.88 4.19
CA THR A 180 -13.14 -6.27 3.85
C THR A 180 -12.39 -6.72 2.60
N ASN A 181 -11.84 -7.95 2.59
CA ASN A 181 -11.00 -8.45 1.51
C ASN A 181 -9.80 -7.52 1.27
N PHE A 182 -8.93 -7.43 2.25
CA PHE A 182 -7.80 -6.52 2.25
C PHE A 182 -6.48 -7.28 2.34
N THR A 183 -5.48 -6.84 1.59
CA THR A 183 -4.09 -7.27 1.79
C THR A 183 -3.13 -6.10 1.72
N MET A 184 -2.20 -6.04 2.66
CA MET A 184 -0.97 -5.26 2.57
C MET A 184 0.22 -6.21 2.71
N GLN A 185 1.03 -6.30 1.64
CA GLN A 185 2.14 -7.24 1.58
C GLN A 185 3.44 -6.57 1.14
N TYR A 186 4.56 -7.08 1.65
CA TYR A 186 5.91 -6.65 1.30
C TYR A 186 6.11 -5.13 1.36
N CYS A 187 5.54 -4.46 2.36
CA CYS A 187 5.68 -3.03 2.54
C CYS A 187 6.73 -2.69 3.62
N ILE A 188 7.37 -1.52 3.49
CA ILE A 188 8.15 -0.90 4.57
C ILE A 188 7.30 0.21 5.19
N VAL A 189 7.16 0.16 6.52
CA VAL A 189 6.50 1.17 7.33
C VAL A 189 7.54 1.65 8.34
N SER A 190 8.00 2.90 8.23
CA SER A 190 9.16 3.33 9.01
C SER A 190 9.15 4.80 9.39
N GLU A 191 9.80 5.13 10.50
CA GLU A 191 10.14 6.50 10.89
C GLU A 191 8.94 7.45 10.93
N SER A 192 7.87 7.09 11.65
CA SER A 192 6.85 8.07 12.01
C SER A 192 7.45 9.18 12.88
N LEU A 193 7.03 10.42 12.65
CA LEU A 193 7.58 11.62 13.31
C LEU A 193 7.02 11.75 14.73
N ARG A 194 7.90 11.52 15.74
CA ARG A 194 7.46 11.30 17.12
C ARG A 194 7.06 12.56 17.86
N ASN A 195 7.85 13.60 17.79
CA ASN A 195 7.61 14.87 18.49
C ASN A 195 7.54 16.01 17.46
N SER A 196 6.55 15.91 16.58
CA SER A 196 6.33 16.79 15.45
C SER A 196 5.08 17.66 15.64
N THR A 197 4.24 17.82 14.63
CA THR A 197 3.13 18.78 14.57
C THR A 197 1.80 18.25 15.14
N HIS A 198 1.75 17.03 15.67
CA HIS A 198 0.52 16.44 16.19
C HIS A 198 -0.02 17.19 17.41
N GLY A 199 -1.32 17.57 17.38
CA GLY A 199 -1.95 18.40 18.40
C GLY A 199 -2.02 17.75 19.81
N LYS A 200 -1.91 16.42 19.93
CA LYS A 200 -1.83 15.69 21.21
C LYS A 200 -0.40 15.60 21.76
N GLY A 201 0.58 16.25 21.13
CA GLY A 201 1.98 16.17 21.49
C GLY A 201 2.67 14.94 20.88
N ARG A 202 3.55 14.27 21.63
CA ARG A 202 4.32 13.12 21.13
C ARG A 202 3.42 12.04 20.56
N HIS A 203 3.63 11.74 19.28
CA HIS A 203 2.97 10.69 18.50
C HIS A 203 4.04 9.80 17.87
N GLY A 204 4.06 9.49 16.62
CA GLY A 204 5.10 8.66 16.01
C GLY A 204 4.72 7.19 16.01
N TYR A 205 3.72 6.86 15.22
CA TYR A 205 3.08 5.56 15.23
C TYR A 205 3.17 4.84 13.89
N GLY A 206 3.28 3.49 13.94
CA GLY A 206 3.32 2.65 12.75
C GLY A 206 1.99 2.62 12.02
N GLY A 207 0.95 2.06 12.63
CA GLY A 207 -0.37 2.02 12.00
C GLY A 207 -1.45 1.34 12.81
N ILE A 208 -2.71 1.61 12.45
CA ILE A 208 -3.88 0.87 12.89
C ILE A 208 -4.28 -0.10 11.78
N TRP A 209 -4.24 -1.40 12.06
CA TRP A 209 -4.46 -2.46 11.07
C TRP A 209 -5.60 -3.39 11.51
N GLY A 210 -6.47 -3.73 10.56
CA GLY A 210 -7.57 -4.61 10.86
C GLY A 210 -8.58 -4.75 9.74
N GLY A 211 -9.71 -5.40 10.03
CA GLY A 211 -10.79 -5.60 9.07
C GLY A 211 -11.43 -6.97 9.14
N LYS A 212 -12.04 -7.41 8.05
CA LYS A 212 -12.63 -8.73 7.84
C LYS A 212 -12.03 -9.36 6.60
N ASN A 213 -11.53 -10.59 6.70
CA ASN A 213 -10.73 -11.19 5.65
C ASN A 213 -9.58 -10.24 5.27
N ALA A 214 -8.81 -9.84 6.27
CA ALA A 214 -7.73 -8.86 6.15
C ALA A 214 -6.39 -9.52 6.45
N THR A 215 -5.45 -9.42 5.53
CA THR A 215 -4.14 -10.04 5.61
C THR A 215 -3.03 -8.98 5.57
N PHE A 216 -2.11 -9.06 6.50
CA PHE A 216 -0.91 -8.23 6.57
C PHE A 216 0.29 -9.16 6.66
N HIS A 217 1.10 -9.24 5.59
CA HIS A 217 2.20 -10.19 5.57
C HIS A 217 3.47 -9.64 4.94
N HIS A 218 4.61 -10.13 5.41
CA HIS A 218 5.93 -9.75 4.94
C HIS A 218 6.17 -8.23 4.95
N ASN A 219 5.56 -7.50 5.90
CA ASN A 219 5.81 -6.08 6.07
C ASN A 219 6.90 -5.84 7.12
N LEU A 220 7.70 -4.81 6.92
CA LEU A 220 8.67 -4.31 7.89
C LEU A 220 8.13 -3.07 8.58
N LEU A 221 7.95 -3.15 9.92
CA LEU A 221 7.67 -1.98 10.76
C LEU A 221 8.94 -1.62 11.53
N ALA A 222 9.45 -0.39 11.37
CA ALA A 222 10.73 0.01 11.96
C ALA A 222 10.71 1.44 12.50
N HIS A 223 11.30 1.65 13.68
CA HIS A 223 11.52 2.97 14.28
C HIS A 223 10.22 3.75 14.57
N HIS A 224 9.24 3.07 15.17
CA HIS A 224 8.02 3.70 15.67
C HIS A 224 7.94 3.65 17.20
N ASP A 225 7.47 4.73 17.82
CA ASP A 225 7.27 4.73 19.27
C ASP A 225 6.20 3.74 19.68
N SER A 226 5.13 3.60 18.91
CA SER A 226 3.98 2.75 19.21
C SER A 226 3.26 2.29 17.92
N ARG A 227 2.21 1.47 18.09
CA ARG A 227 1.37 0.93 17.00
C ARG A 227 2.16 0.13 15.95
N ASN A 228 2.80 -0.96 16.41
CA ASN A 228 3.61 -1.86 15.59
C ASN A 228 2.98 -3.27 15.38
N PRO A 229 1.76 -3.39 14.81
CA PRO A 229 0.72 -2.39 14.70
C PRO A 229 -0.14 -2.25 15.96
N ARG A 230 -1.11 -1.32 16.00
CA ARG A 230 -2.32 -1.43 16.79
C ARG A 230 -3.33 -2.21 15.97
N PHE A 231 -3.89 -3.28 16.53
CA PHE A 231 -5.01 -3.97 15.90
C PHE A 231 -6.28 -3.21 16.15
N ASP A 232 -6.94 -2.96 15.10
CA ASP A 232 -8.24 -2.34 14.92
C ASP A 232 -8.66 -1.39 16.07
N HIS A 233 -9.67 -0.62 15.87
CA HIS A 233 -10.06 0.39 16.84
C HIS A 233 -11.55 0.26 17.13
N SER A 234 -11.92 0.39 18.39
CA SER A 234 -13.32 0.31 18.85
C SER A 234 -14.27 1.35 18.22
N TYR A 235 -13.73 2.38 17.57
CA TYR A 235 -14.52 3.39 16.89
C TYR A 235 -14.94 3.00 15.46
N VAL A 236 -14.45 1.88 14.93
CA VAL A 236 -14.86 1.37 13.64
C VAL A 236 -16.20 0.69 13.77
N ASP A 237 -17.06 0.91 12.77
CA ASP A 237 -18.37 0.27 12.66
C ASP A 237 -18.29 -1.23 13.01
N ASN A 238 -19.20 -1.67 13.86
CA ASN A 238 -19.31 -3.02 14.42
C ASN A 238 -19.49 -4.15 13.39
N LYS A 239 -19.06 -3.99 12.15
CA LYS A 239 -19.25 -4.95 11.06
C LYS A 239 -18.00 -5.73 10.66
N CYS A 240 -16.82 -5.29 11.10
CA CYS A 240 -15.53 -5.87 10.71
C CYS A 240 -14.78 -6.42 11.92
N PHE A 241 -15.12 -7.65 12.36
CA PHE A 241 -14.53 -8.27 13.54
C PHE A 241 -13.39 -9.25 13.25
N GLY A 242 -12.85 -9.21 12.05
CA GLY A 242 -11.91 -10.22 11.58
C GLY A 242 -12.62 -11.32 10.79
N PRO A 243 -11.92 -12.45 10.53
CA PRO A 243 -10.56 -12.68 10.99
C PRO A 243 -9.53 -11.80 10.30
N ILE A 244 -8.46 -11.50 11.07
CA ILE A 244 -7.28 -10.76 10.65
C ILE A 244 -6.11 -11.74 10.66
N ASP A 245 -5.37 -11.80 9.56
CA ASP A 245 -4.13 -12.56 9.44
C ASP A 245 -2.92 -11.62 9.49
N TYR A 246 -2.15 -11.67 10.58
CA TYR A 246 -0.89 -10.96 10.73
C TYR A 246 0.26 -11.98 10.72
N VAL A 247 0.87 -12.17 9.55
CA VAL A 247 1.74 -13.30 9.26
C VAL A 247 3.06 -12.87 8.66
N ASN A 248 4.17 -13.44 9.11
CA ASN A 248 5.49 -13.25 8.50
C ASN A 248 5.96 -11.77 8.45
N ASN A 249 5.48 -10.90 9.34
CA ASN A 249 5.95 -9.51 9.41
C ASN A 249 7.21 -9.40 10.30
N VAL A 250 7.95 -8.33 10.10
CA VAL A 250 9.13 -7.98 10.90
C VAL A 250 8.86 -6.68 11.64
N VAL A 251 9.11 -6.69 12.97
CA VAL A 251 8.96 -5.51 13.82
C VAL A 251 10.31 -5.20 14.46
N TYR A 252 10.81 -3.99 14.26
CA TYR A 252 12.09 -3.55 14.77
C TYR A 252 12.02 -2.22 15.50
N ASN A 253 12.82 -2.10 16.58
CA ASN A 253 13.12 -0.87 17.31
C ASN A 253 11.88 -0.05 17.74
N TRP A 254 10.87 -0.74 18.30
CA TRP A 254 9.74 -0.04 18.90
C TRP A 254 10.13 0.69 20.18
N GLY A 255 9.52 1.84 20.45
CA GLY A 255 9.75 2.62 21.66
C GLY A 255 8.85 2.18 22.82
N GLY A 256 7.69 2.79 22.91
CA GLY A 256 6.71 2.56 23.98
C GLY A 256 5.91 1.27 23.83
N ASN A 257 5.50 0.89 22.62
CA ASN A 257 4.68 -0.29 22.39
C ASN A 257 5.10 -1.08 21.15
N SER A 258 5.17 -2.40 21.28
CA SER A 258 5.16 -3.35 20.17
C SER A 258 3.73 -3.44 19.57
N THR A 259 3.24 -4.65 19.35
CA THR A 259 1.86 -4.88 18.88
C THR A 259 0.87 -4.84 20.03
N TYR A 260 -0.31 -4.23 19.84
CA TYR A 260 -1.33 -4.13 20.88
C TYR A 260 -2.74 -3.88 20.33
N GLY A 261 -3.74 -3.83 21.21
CA GLY A 261 -5.11 -3.47 20.86
C GLY A 261 -6.03 -4.68 20.70
N GLY A 262 -6.82 -4.70 19.64
CA GLY A 262 -7.70 -5.80 19.26
C GLY A 262 -9.08 -5.76 19.92
N GLU A 263 -9.39 -4.72 20.70
CA GLU A 263 -10.70 -4.58 21.32
C GLU A 263 -11.83 -4.42 20.30
N GLY A 264 -13.00 -4.97 20.65
CA GLY A 264 -14.22 -4.86 19.85
C GLY A 264 -15.40 -4.33 20.66
N ALA A 265 -16.40 -3.82 19.98
CA ALA A 265 -17.68 -3.43 20.55
C ALA A 265 -18.79 -4.33 20.03
N GLY A 266 -19.50 -5.02 20.92
CA GLY A 266 -20.55 -6.00 20.58
C GLY A 266 -20.04 -7.44 20.42
N GLN A 267 -18.82 -7.66 19.91
CA GLN A 267 -18.16 -8.96 19.83
C GLN A 267 -16.63 -8.81 19.76
N PRO A 268 -15.85 -9.85 20.10
CA PRO A 268 -14.40 -9.82 20.02
C PRO A 268 -13.91 -9.75 18.57
N ARG A 269 -12.75 -9.11 18.36
CA ARG A 269 -12.02 -9.24 17.11
C ARG A 269 -11.22 -10.52 17.10
N LEU A 270 -11.15 -11.17 15.95
CA LEU A 270 -10.50 -12.46 15.74
C LEU A 270 -9.17 -12.23 15.00
N ILE A 271 -8.04 -12.56 15.65
CA ILE A 271 -6.73 -12.16 15.17
C ILE A 271 -5.76 -13.35 15.23
N ASN A 272 -5.13 -13.67 14.10
CA ASN A 272 -3.98 -14.56 14.03
C ASN A 272 -2.69 -13.74 13.99
N MET A 273 -1.73 -14.09 14.84
CA MET A 273 -0.36 -13.58 14.80
C MET A 273 0.57 -14.78 14.66
N VAL A 274 1.04 -15.02 13.44
CA VAL A 274 1.75 -16.26 13.09
C VAL A 274 3.08 -15.97 12.41
N ASN A 275 4.13 -16.61 12.91
CA ASN A 275 5.47 -16.57 12.30
C ASN A 275 6.02 -15.15 12.05
N ASN A 276 5.70 -14.17 12.90
CA ASN A 276 6.28 -12.83 12.84
C ASN A 276 7.62 -12.76 13.56
N TYR A 277 8.52 -11.89 13.14
CA TYR A 277 9.82 -11.68 13.75
C TYR A 277 9.88 -10.35 14.47
N TYR A 278 10.10 -10.40 15.80
CA TYR A 278 10.23 -9.22 16.66
C TYR A 278 11.68 -9.03 17.08
N LYS A 279 12.27 -7.90 16.73
CA LYS A 279 13.67 -7.56 17.04
C LYS A 279 13.71 -6.25 17.85
N PRO A 280 13.83 -6.31 19.18
CA PRO A 280 13.99 -5.10 19.98
C PRO A 280 15.25 -4.37 19.56
N GLY A 281 15.17 -3.04 19.50
CA GLY A 281 16.27 -2.18 19.08
C GLY A 281 16.72 -1.22 20.18
N PRO A 282 17.58 -0.25 19.84
CA PRO A 282 18.11 0.74 20.78
C PRO A 282 17.05 1.59 21.50
N ALA A 283 15.91 1.90 20.84
CA ALA A 283 14.81 2.66 21.45
C ALA A 283 13.94 1.82 22.39
N THR A 284 13.95 0.50 22.22
CA THR A 284 13.10 -0.39 22.99
C THR A 284 13.49 -0.41 24.48
N SER A 285 12.56 -0.01 25.34
CA SER A 285 12.81 -0.01 26.77
C SER A 285 13.04 -1.44 27.32
N SER A 286 13.86 -1.58 28.34
CA SER A 286 14.22 -2.89 28.93
C SER A 286 13.00 -3.71 29.36
N SER A 287 11.98 -3.06 29.91
CA SER A 287 10.73 -3.72 30.36
C SER A 287 9.83 -4.18 29.21
N LYS A 288 10.14 -3.82 27.94
CA LYS A 288 9.31 -4.11 26.77
C LYS A 288 10.03 -4.91 25.70
N LYS A 289 11.29 -5.29 25.93
CA LYS A 289 12.11 -6.05 24.97
C LYS A 289 11.54 -7.43 24.63
N THR A 290 10.79 -8.03 25.52
CA THR A 290 10.18 -9.36 25.35
C THR A 290 8.67 -9.30 25.15
N ARG A 291 8.11 -8.09 25.04
CA ARG A 291 6.67 -7.93 24.84
C ARG A 291 6.30 -8.08 23.37
N LEU A 292 5.60 -9.16 23.05
CA LEU A 292 5.09 -9.46 21.74
C LEU A 292 3.72 -8.81 21.53
N LEU A 293 2.83 -8.90 22.52
CA LEU A 293 1.44 -8.46 22.44
C LEU A 293 0.97 -7.81 23.76
N ASP A 294 0.21 -6.73 23.63
CA ASP A 294 -0.48 -6.05 24.73
C ASP A 294 -1.99 -5.94 24.42
N PRO A 295 -2.80 -6.98 24.71
CA PRO A 295 -4.22 -6.95 24.40
C PRO A 295 -4.93 -5.87 25.21
N THR A 296 -5.82 -5.08 24.59
CA THR A 296 -6.67 -4.16 25.34
C THR A 296 -7.80 -4.94 26.03
N VAL A 297 -7.79 -4.99 27.36
CA VAL A 297 -8.76 -5.71 28.17
C VAL A 297 -9.73 -4.80 28.94
N SER A 298 -9.57 -3.50 28.81
CA SER A 298 -10.50 -2.51 29.34
C SER A 298 -10.48 -1.24 28.49
N CYS A 299 -11.64 -0.64 28.27
CA CYS A 299 -11.75 0.59 27.51
C CYS A 299 -12.98 1.39 27.95
N SER A 300 -12.79 2.41 28.74
CA SER A 300 -13.89 3.26 29.26
C SER A 300 -14.60 4.05 28.15
N SER A 301 -13.90 4.40 27.08
CA SER A 301 -14.47 5.13 25.92
C SER A 301 -15.18 4.22 24.92
N CYS A 302 -14.91 2.91 24.94
CA CYS A 302 -15.48 1.95 23.98
C CYS A 302 -16.96 1.63 24.25
N SER A 303 -17.43 1.84 25.48
CA SER A 303 -18.80 1.57 25.90
C SER A 303 -19.88 2.39 25.15
N LYS A 304 -19.48 3.45 24.48
CA LYS A 304 -20.39 4.27 23.66
C LYS A 304 -20.86 3.59 22.36
N LEU A 305 -20.15 2.55 21.92
CA LEU A 305 -20.40 1.84 20.66
C LEU A 305 -21.01 0.44 20.86
N GLY A 306 -21.12 -0.02 22.10
CA GLY A 306 -21.64 -1.34 22.46
C GLY A 306 -20.90 -1.96 23.62
N THR A 307 -21.23 -3.21 23.94
CA THR A 307 -20.53 -3.96 24.99
C THR A 307 -19.08 -4.18 24.59
N PHE A 308 -18.17 -3.82 25.46
CA PHE A 308 -16.73 -4.04 25.26
C PHE A 308 -16.39 -5.54 25.26
N PHE A 309 -15.55 -5.95 24.32
CA PHE A 309 -14.92 -7.26 24.28
C PHE A 309 -13.42 -7.10 24.01
N PRO A 310 -12.53 -7.79 24.74
CA PRO A 310 -11.13 -7.91 24.35
C PRO A 310 -11.03 -8.73 23.05
N GLY A 311 -9.95 -8.50 22.29
CA GLY A 311 -9.65 -9.32 21.12
C GLY A 311 -9.31 -10.75 21.47
N LYS A 312 -9.64 -11.68 20.59
CA LYS A 312 -9.23 -13.09 20.68
C LYS A 312 -8.08 -13.37 19.73
N PHE A 313 -6.94 -13.75 20.30
CA PHE A 313 -5.69 -13.93 19.56
C PHE A 313 -5.30 -15.41 19.49
N TYR A 314 -4.88 -15.82 18.29
CA TYR A 314 -4.09 -17.03 18.08
C TYR A 314 -2.64 -16.63 17.88
N LEU A 315 -1.74 -17.10 18.75
CA LEU A 315 -0.30 -16.82 18.70
C LEU A 315 0.46 -18.10 18.43
N ASN A 316 1.23 -18.16 17.33
CA ASN A 316 2.03 -19.32 17.01
C ASN A 316 3.26 -19.00 16.17
N GLY A 317 4.39 -19.60 16.46
CA GLY A 317 5.61 -19.51 15.66
C GLY A 317 6.27 -18.14 15.61
N ASN A 318 5.81 -17.14 16.39
CA ASN A 318 6.46 -15.83 16.41
C ASN A 318 7.81 -15.92 17.11
N HIS A 319 8.83 -15.32 16.52
CA HIS A 319 10.19 -15.27 17.04
C HIS A 319 10.45 -13.94 17.75
N MET A 320 10.87 -14.01 19.01
CA MET A 320 11.35 -12.85 19.78
C MET A 320 12.86 -12.88 19.85
N HIS A 321 13.53 -12.03 19.07
CA HIS A 321 14.99 -11.96 19.07
C HIS A 321 15.54 -11.68 20.48
N GLY A 322 16.45 -12.53 20.92
CA GLY A 322 17.04 -12.45 22.26
C GLY A 322 16.18 -13.02 23.39
N SER A 323 15.06 -13.72 23.09
CA SER A 323 14.25 -14.41 24.10
C SER A 323 13.72 -15.76 23.62
N GLU A 324 14.43 -16.83 23.95
CA GLU A 324 13.97 -18.21 23.69
C GLU A 324 12.66 -18.51 24.44
N THR A 325 12.49 -17.96 25.63
CA THR A 325 11.27 -18.14 26.45
C THR A 325 10.02 -17.70 25.69
N VAL A 326 10.05 -16.53 25.04
CA VAL A 326 8.91 -16.01 24.27
C VAL A 326 8.81 -16.70 22.92
N THR A 327 9.93 -17.05 22.30
CA THR A 327 9.96 -17.77 21.03
C THR A 327 9.33 -19.17 21.18
N ASN A 328 9.66 -19.89 22.25
CA ASN A 328 9.14 -21.25 22.49
C ASN A 328 7.69 -21.26 23.02
N ASP A 329 7.27 -20.20 23.69
CA ASP A 329 5.89 -20.00 24.16
C ASP A 329 5.51 -18.52 23.97
N ASN A 330 4.85 -18.21 22.85
CA ASN A 330 4.52 -16.83 22.49
C ASN A 330 3.65 -16.12 23.53
N TRP A 331 2.86 -16.87 24.31
CA TRP A 331 2.03 -16.27 25.37
C TRP A 331 2.86 -15.69 26.52
N LYS A 332 4.11 -16.11 26.71
CA LYS A 332 5.04 -15.46 27.65
C LYS A 332 5.42 -14.03 27.25
N GLY A 333 5.19 -13.67 25.98
CA GLY A 333 5.34 -12.30 25.47
C GLY A 333 4.06 -11.47 25.51
N SER A 334 2.95 -12.01 25.99
CA SER A 334 1.69 -11.28 26.14
C SER A 334 1.53 -10.74 27.57
N THR A 335 1.02 -9.50 27.71
CA THR A 335 0.70 -8.91 29.00
C THR A 335 -0.53 -9.53 29.66
N VAL A 336 -1.40 -10.17 28.87
CA VAL A 336 -2.64 -10.84 29.32
C VAL A 336 -2.68 -12.24 28.74
N GLN A 337 -3.01 -13.23 29.57
CA GLN A 337 -2.98 -14.65 29.21
C GLN A 337 -4.27 -15.39 29.61
N THR A 338 -5.39 -14.68 29.72
CA THR A 338 -6.68 -15.28 30.10
C THR A 338 -7.34 -15.98 28.88
N ASP A 339 -8.21 -16.95 29.14
CA ASP A 339 -9.00 -17.65 28.11
C ASP A 339 -9.93 -16.71 27.34
N GLU A 340 -10.24 -15.55 27.89
CA GLU A 340 -10.98 -14.50 27.22
C GLU A 340 -10.22 -13.93 26.02
N VAL A 341 -8.89 -13.85 26.11
CA VAL A 341 -7.98 -13.32 25.09
C VAL A 341 -7.40 -14.42 24.19
N LYS A 342 -7.18 -15.63 24.75
CA LYS A 342 -6.53 -16.72 24.04
C LYS A 342 -7.47 -17.46 23.09
N SER A 343 -6.91 -17.83 21.91
CA SER A 343 -7.42 -18.90 21.07
C SER A 343 -6.38 -20.02 20.96
N LEU A 344 -6.83 -21.26 21.05
CA LEU A 344 -5.98 -22.45 20.89
C LEU A 344 -5.85 -22.89 19.44
N THR A 345 -6.74 -22.40 18.59
CA THR A 345 -6.78 -22.73 17.16
C THR A 345 -6.80 -21.45 16.32
N PRO A 346 -6.22 -21.48 15.10
CA PRO A 346 -6.28 -20.32 14.23
C PRO A 346 -7.72 -20.05 13.75
N TRP A 347 -7.99 -18.78 13.52
CA TRP A 347 -9.23 -18.31 12.90
C TRP A 347 -9.09 -18.43 11.38
N THR A 348 -9.78 -19.40 10.77
CA THR A 348 -9.69 -19.66 9.32
C THR A 348 -11.02 -19.43 8.59
N GLU A 349 -12.13 -19.52 9.29
CA GLU A 349 -13.45 -19.28 8.71
C GLU A 349 -13.57 -17.83 8.24
N GLY A 350 -13.87 -17.66 6.95
CA GLY A 350 -13.98 -16.33 6.34
C GLY A 350 -12.65 -15.66 5.98
N LEU A 351 -11.51 -16.37 6.10
CA LEU A 351 -10.21 -15.93 5.56
C LEU A 351 -9.93 -16.54 4.19
N THR A 352 -9.37 -15.74 3.31
CA THR A 352 -8.62 -16.20 2.15
C THR A 352 -7.20 -16.52 2.62
N LEU A 353 -6.93 -17.79 2.83
CA LEU A 353 -5.66 -18.24 3.39
C LEU A 353 -4.50 -18.00 2.40
N MET A 354 -3.35 -17.67 2.95
CA MET A 354 -2.10 -17.65 2.19
C MET A 354 -1.74 -19.07 1.73
N THR A 355 -1.30 -19.21 0.50
CA THR A 355 -0.89 -20.49 -0.07
C THR A 355 0.46 -20.97 0.45
N GLN A 356 1.29 -20.05 0.91
CA GLN A 356 2.61 -20.31 1.47
C GLN A 356 2.84 -19.42 2.69
N THR A 357 3.34 -20.04 3.75
CA THR A 357 3.84 -19.35 4.94
C THR A 357 5.26 -19.76 5.20
N GLN A 358 6.08 -18.87 5.73
CA GLN A 358 7.45 -19.09 6.11
C GLN A 358 7.58 -19.20 7.62
N THR A 359 8.66 -19.79 8.12
CA THR A 359 9.07 -19.61 9.52
C THR A 359 9.39 -18.12 9.76
N ALA A 360 9.35 -17.68 11.00
CA ALA A 360 9.68 -16.29 11.33
C ALA A 360 11.09 -15.87 10.89
N GLN A 361 12.06 -16.79 10.93
CA GLN A 361 13.44 -16.56 10.51
C GLN A 361 13.56 -16.42 8.98
N GLU A 362 12.89 -17.28 8.23
CA GLU A 362 12.83 -17.16 6.76
C GLU A 362 12.12 -15.85 6.37
N ALA A 363 10.99 -15.55 7.01
CA ALA A 363 10.26 -14.32 6.78
C ALA A 363 11.09 -13.06 7.09
N TYR A 364 11.93 -13.09 8.15
CA TYR A 364 12.87 -12.00 8.44
C TYR A 364 13.79 -11.74 7.25
N THR A 365 14.40 -12.78 6.70
CA THR A 365 15.30 -12.66 5.55
C THR A 365 14.55 -12.16 4.32
N THR A 366 13.44 -12.83 3.97
CA THR A 366 12.61 -12.49 2.80
C THR A 366 12.08 -11.05 2.86
N THR A 367 11.59 -10.63 4.03
CA THR A 367 11.06 -9.27 4.20
C THR A 367 12.16 -8.21 4.03
N LEU A 368 13.34 -8.41 4.61
CA LEU A 368 14.44 -7.47 4.44
C LEU A 368 14.96 -7.42 3.02
N ASP A 369 14.86 -8.50 2.27
CA ASP A 369 15.31 -8.53 0.88
C ASP A 369 14.28 -7.93 -0.08
N LYS A 370 12.99 -8.14 0.17
CA LYS A 370 11.92 -7.85 -0.81
C LYS A 370 11.00 -6.69 -0.43
N ALA A 371 10.83 -6.31 0.84
CA ALA A 371 9.86 -5.28 1.22
C ALA A 371 10.20 -3.87 0.73
N GLY A 372 9.18 -3.03 0.63
CA GLY A 372 9.26 -1.66 0.13
C GLY A 372 9.26 -1.58 -1.39
N CYS A 373 9.56 -0.41 -1.93
CA CYS A 373 9.77 -0.22 -3.37
C CYS A 373 11.07 -0.89 -3.83
N SER A 374 11.13 -2.21 -3.69
CA SER A 374 12.37 -3.00 -3.81
C SER A 374 12.85 -3.19 -5.24
N LEU A 375 12.06 -2.85 -6.25
CA LEU A 375 12.52 -2.82 -7.65
C LEU A 375 13.74 -1.88 -7.80
N VAL A 376 13.64 -0.68 -7.22
CA VAL A 376 14.77 0.24 -7.02
C VAL A 376 14.61 0.88 -5.64
N ARG A 377 15.30 0.36 -4.62
CA ARG A 377 15.25 0.95 -3.28
C ARG A 377 15.98 2.28 -3.24
N ASP A 378 15.36 3.28 -2.63
CA ASP A 378 16.02 4.55 -2.31
C ASP A 378 16.94 4.41 -1.07
N ASP A 379 17.68 5.45 -0.78
CA ASP A 379 18.64 5.44 0.32
C ASP A 379 17.98 5.38 1.71
N VAL A 380 16.72 5.84 1.82
CA VAL A 380 15.94 5.71 3.06
C VAL A 380 15.63 4.25 3.33
N ASP A 381 15.02 3.54 2.36
CA ASP A 381 14.68 2.12 2.53
C ASP A 381 15.93 1.25 2.70
N LYS A 382 17.02 1.54 1.97
CA LYS A 382 18.31 0.83 2.14
C LYS A 382 18.84 0.99 3.57
N ARG A 383 18.87 2.22 4.07
CA ARG A 383 19.32 2.51 5.44
C ARG A 383 18.46 1.80 6.48
N ILE A 384 17.14 1.88 6.38
CA ILE A 384 16.22 1.19 7.31
C ILE A 384 16.50 -0.32 7.34
N VAL A 385 16.62 -0.94 6.17
CA VAL A 385 16.94 -2.39 6.08
C VAL A 385 18.28 -2.72 6.72
N ASP A 386 19.31 -1.90 6.51
CA ASP A 386 20.63 -2.11 7.10
C ASP A 386 20.62 -1.90 8.62
N GLU A 387 19.89 -0.92 9.12
CA GLU A 387 19.71 -0.70 10.55
C GLU A 387 19.01 -1.89 11.22
N VAL A 388 17.99 -2.46 10.55
CA VAL A 388 17.32 -3.68 11.04
C VAL A 388 18.29 -4.87 11.06
N ARG A 389 19.07 -5.09 10.00
CA ARG A 389 20.05 -6.19 9.93
C ARG A 389 21.07 -6.10 11.06
N ASN A 390 21.60 -4.92 11.30
CA ASN A 390 22.71 -4.69 12.23
C ASN A 390 22.25 -4.35 13.66
N ALA A 391 20.93 -4.29 13.93
CA ALA A 391 20.37 -3.86 15.21
C ALA A 391 20.86 -2.46 15.65
N THR A 392 20.93 -1.53 14.72
CA THR A 392 21.49 -0.18 14.90
C THR A 392 20.47 0.93 14.60
N TYR A 393 20.90 2.14 14.69
CA TYR A 393 20.23 3.34 14.19
C TYR A 393 21.28 4.35 13.72
N THR A 394 20.91 5.20 12.77
CA THR A 394 21.80 6.27 12.26
C THR A 394 21.42 7.64 12.83
N TYR A 395 20.13 7.92 12.96
CA TYR A 395 19.65 9.26 13.27
C TYR A 395 18.90 9.34 14.61
N THR A 396 18.74 10.56 15.09
CA THR A 396 17.94 10.93 16.26
C THR A 396 17.09 12.14 15.91
N GLY A 397 16.00 12.36 16.65
CA GLY A 397 15.12 13.50 16.44
C GLY A 397 15.71 14.82 16.95
N SER A 398 15.43 15.89 16.22
CA SER A 398 15.82 17.27 16.57
C SER A 398 15.02 17.85 17.72
N ASN A 399 13.87 17.26 18.08
CA ASN A 399 12.99 17.74 19.14
C ASN A 399 12.88 16.75 20.32
N GLY A 400 13.98 16.06 20.63
CA GLY A 400 14.16 15.25 21.82
C GLY A 400 13.87 13.75 21.67
N SER A 401 13.58 13.27 20.48
CA SER A 401 13.56 11.83 20.17
C SER A 401 14.99 11.31 19.98
N THR A 402 15.22 10.03 20.29
CA THR A 402 16.55 9.43 20.28
C THR A 402 16.49 8.00 19.76
N LYS A 403 17.67 7.44 19.45
CA LYS A 403 17.86 5.99 19.21
C LYS A 403 17.06 5.48 18.01
N GLY A 404 17.04 6.22 16.91
CA GLY A 404 16.33 5.86 15.68
C GLY A 404 14.90 6.38 15.62
N LEU A 405 14.34 6.93 16.69
CA LEU A 405 13.09 7.69 16.64
C LEU A 405 13.41 9.13 16.24
N ILE A 406 12.70 9.67 15.27
CA ILE A 406 12.92 10.99 14.69
C ILE A 406 11.70 11.91 14.90
N ASP A 407 11.89 13.22 14.74
CA ASP A 407 10.86 14.23 14.97
C ASP A 407 10.47 14.97 13.69
N SER A 408 11.32 14.95 12.68
CA SER A 408 11.12 15.55 11.36
C SER A 408 11.83 14.73 10.29
N GLN A 409 11.32 14.68 9.07
CA GLN A 409 12.06 14.12 7.93
C GLN A 409 13.40 14.84 7.69
N LYS A 410 13.54 16.07 8.18
CA LYS A 410 14.79 16.84 8.10
C LYS A 410 15.91 16.23 8.94
N ASP A 411 15.58 15.50 9.99
CA ASP A 411 16.52 14.78 10.85
C ASP A 411 17.33 13.73 10.07
N VAL A 412 16.75 13.22 8.97
CA VAL A 412 17.33 12.18 8.12
C VAL A 412 17.68 12.68 6.71
N GLY A 413 17.71 13.99 6.50
CA GLY A 413 18.07 14.60 5.22
C GLY A 413 16.91 14.90 4.27
N GLY A 414 15.67 14.60 4.65
CA GLY A 414 14.49 14.87 3.83
C GLY A 414 14.29 13.89 2.67
N TRP A 415 13.50 14.29 1.69
CA TRP A 415 13.20 13.44 0.53
C TRP A 415 14.45 13.24 -0.34
N PRO A 416 14.79 11.98 -0.69
CA PRO A 416 15.85 11.69 -1.65
C PRO A 416 15.54 12.34 -3.01
N GLN A 417 16.59 12.63 -3.75
CA GLN A 417 16.46 12.97 -5.16
C GLN A 417 16.25 11.68 -5.95
N TYR A 418 15.15 11.62 -6.70
CA TYR A 418 14.85 10.49 -7.58
C TYR A 418 15.17 10.91 -9.03
N ASN A 419 16.06 10.17 -9.67
CA ASN A 419 16.43 10.41 -11.05
C ASN A 419 15.40 9.76 -11.97
N SER A 420 14.91 10.53 -12.94
CA SER A 420 14.07 10.02 -14.01
C SER A 420 14.91 9.72 -15.22
N THR A 421 14.71 8.56 -15.84
CA THR A 421 15.26 8.24 -17.15
C THR A 421 14.19 8.47 -18.23
N THR A 422 14.57 8.39 -19.50
CA THR A 422 13.59 8.42 -20.58
C THR A 422 12.69 7.20 -20.49
N PRO A 423 11.36 7.36 -20.46
CA PRO A 423 10.46 6.22 -20.49
C PRO A 423 10.60 5.46 -21.82
N PRO A 424 10.33 4.16 -21.83
CA PRO A 424 10.22 3.42 -23.09
C PRO A 424 9.17 4.05 -24.01
N THR A 425 9.41 3.95 -25.34
CA THR A 425 8.41 4.42 -26.32
C THR A 425 7.17 3.55 -26.25
N ASP A 426 6.02 4.16 -26.16
CA ASP A 426 4.68 3.57 -26.18
C ASP A 426 3.84 4.46 -27.11
N THR A 427 3.70 4.03 -28.36
CA THR A 427 3.17 4.87 -29.46
C THR A 427 1.66 5.06 -29.34
N ASP A 428 0.92 4.05 -28.97
CA ASP A 428 -0.55 4.08 -28.89
C ASP A 428 -1.09 4.34 -27.48
N LYS A 429 -0.18 4.41 -26.48
CA LYS A 429 -0.50 4.77 -25.10
C LYS A 429 -1.40 3.76 -24.36
N ASP A 430 -1.21 2.50 -24.62
CA ASP A 430 -1.92 1.42 -23.94
C ASP A 430 -1.20 0.88 -22.69
N GLY A 431 -0.01 1.43 -22.40
CA GLY A 431 0.80 1.13 -21.21
C GLY A 431 1.85 0.04 -21.43
N MET A 432 2.02 -0.41 -22.67
CA MET A 432 3.05 -1.36 -23.05
C MET A 432 4.06 -0.70 -24.01
N PRO A 433 5.36 -0.90 -23.84
CA PRO A 433 6.35 -0.37 -24.79
C PRO A 433 6.30 -1.04 -26.16
N ASP A 434 6.47 -0.27 -27.24
CA ASP A 434 6.50 -0.73 -28.64
C ASP A 434 7.42 -1.95 -28.83
N GLU A 435 8.61 -1.92 -28.21
CA GLU A 435 9.59 -3.00 -28.29
C GLU A 435 9.08 -4.27 -27.64
N TRP A 436 8.44 -4.15 -26.46
CA TRP A 436 7.88 -5.27 -25.72
C TRP A 436 6.69 -5.88 -26.47
N GLU A 437 5.79 -5.05 -27.03
CA GLU A 437 4.67 -5.50 -27.82
C GLU A 437 5.12 -6.26 -29.06
N THR A 438 6.06 -5.70 -29.83
CA THR A 438 6.63 -6.35 -31.01
C THR A 438 7.25 -7.70 -30.65
N ALA A 439 7.98 -7.77 -29.53
CA ALA A 439 8.60 -9.01 -29.05
C ALA A 439 7.59 -10.07 -28.64
N ASN A 440 6.39 -9.67 -28.24
CA ASN A 440 5.31 -10.55 -27.78
C ASN A 440 4.21 -10.75 -28.86
N GLY A 441 4.41 -10.24 -30.09
CA GLY A 441 3.49 -10.43 -31.22
C GLY A 441 2.22 -9.57 -31.14
N LEU A 442 2.27 -8.47 -30.39
CA LEU A 442 1.23 -7.44 -30.32
C LEU A 442 1.52 -6.31 -31.30
N ASN A 443 0.60 -5.35 -31.41
CA ASN A 443 0.69 -4.26 -32.41
C ASN A 443 0.88 -2.90 -31.74
N PRO A 444 2.07 -2.27 -31.77
CA PRO A 444 2.37 -0.97 -31.13
C PRO A 444 1.55 0.23 -31.61
N ASN A 445 0.58 0.03 -32.49
CA ASN A 445 -0.33 1.06 -33.00
C ASN A 445 -1.81 0.71 -32.74
N ASN A 446 -2.09 -0.24 -31.83
CA ASN A 446 -3.43 -0.69 -31.52
C ASN A 446 -3.74 -0.54 -30.02
N VAL A 447 -4.11 0.64 -29.57
CA VAL A 447 -4.46 0.98 -28.18
C VAL A 447 -5.45 0.01 -27.49
N TRP A 448 -6.08 -0.88 -28.23
CA TRP A 448 -7.10 -1.80 -27.71
C TRP A 448 -6.52 -3.16 -27.28
N ASP A 449 -5.39 -3.57 -27.84
CA ASP A 449 -4.86 -4.90 -27.54
C ASP A 449 -4.27 -5.01 -26.12
N GLY A 450 -3.91 -3.90 -25.47
CA GLY A 450 -3.57 -3.88 -24.05
C GLY A 450 -4.67 -4.43 -23.14
N LYS A 451 -5.92 -4.38 -23.56
CA LYS A 451 -7.08 -4.92 -22.81
C LYS A 451 -7.45 -6.35 -23.18
N GLU A 452 -6.85 -6.89 -24.22
CA GLU A 452 -7.11 -8.24 -24.67
C GLU A 452 -6.39 -9.28 -23.79
N TYR A 453 -6.81 -10.54 -23.91
CA TYR A 453 -6.25 -11.69 -23.19
C TYR A 453 -5.46 -12.59 -24.14
N THR A 454 -4.67 -11.99 -25.05
CA THR A 454 -3.93 -12.71 -26.09
C THR A 454 -2.76 -13.52 -25.52
N LEU A 455 -2.06 -12.93 -24.52
CA LEU A 455 -0.88 -13.52 -23.90
C LEU A 455 -1.22 -14.39 -22.67
N SER A 456 -2.38 -14.21 -22.09
CA SER A 456 -2.82 -14.92 -20.89
C SER A 456 -4.35 -15.09 -20.91
N GLN A 457 -4.84 -16.17 -20.31
CA GLN A 457 -6.28 -16.34 -20.09
C GLN A 457 -6.76 -15.66 -18.80
N GLU A 458 -5.83 -15.24 -17.94
CA GLU A 458 -6.12 -14.69 -16.61
C GLU A 458 -5.93 -13.17 -16.56
N TYR A 459 -4.93 -12.67 -17.28
CA TYR A 459 -4.50 -11.27 -17.24
C TYR A 459 -4.59 -10.62 -18.60
N THR A 460 -5.00 -9.36 -18.64
CA THR A 460 -4.92 -8.56 -19.86
C THR A 460 -3.45 -8.38 -20.29
N ASN A 461 -3.20 -8.11 -21.56
CA ASN A 461 -1.83 -7.98 -22.08
C ASN A 461 -1.03 -6.93 -21.31
N VAL A 462 -1.63 -5.77 -20.99
CA VAL A 462 -0.97 -4.75 -20.17
C VAL A 462 -0.68 -5.28 -18.75
N GLU A 463 -1.54 -6.08 -18.14
CA GLU A 463 -1.24 -6.70 -16.84
C GLU A 463 -0.10 -7.72 -16.94
N VAL A 464 -0.02 -8.47 -18.05
CA VAL A 464 1.13 -9.37 -18.32
C VAL A 464 2.43 -8.57 -18.37
N TYR A 465 2.44 -7.44 -19.08
CA TYR A 465 3.58 -6.55 -19.11
C TYR A 465 3.94 -6.03 -17.71
N LEU A 466 2.99 -5.44 -16.99
CA LEU A 466 3.20 -4.89 -15.64
C LEU A 466 3.75 -5.94 -14.65
N ASN A 467 3.28 -7.18 -14.76
CA ASN A 467 3.74 -8.28 -13.92
C ASN A 467 5.16 -8.74 -14.31
N SER A 468 5.51 -8.72 -15.61
CA SER A 468 6.84 -9.10 -16.07
C SER A 468 7.96 -8.22 -15.49
N LEU A 469 7.67 -6.94 -15.23
CA LEU A 469 8.63 -5.99 -14.64
C LEU A 469 9.12 -6.42 -13.26
N VAL A 470 8.31 -7.14 -12.50
CA VAL A 470 8.53 -7.44 -11.08
C VAL A 470 8.41 -8.92 -10.73
N GLN A 471 8.27 -9.80 -11.71
CA GLN A 471 8.07 -11.23 -11.51
C GLN A 471 9.19 -11.89 -10.69
N HIS A 472 10.41 -11.39 -10.79
CA HIS A 472 11.59 -11.89 -10.07
C HIS A 472 11.56 -11.62 -8.55
N LEU A 473 10.61 -10.81 -8.08
CA LEU A 473 10.45 -10.47 -6.65
C LEU A 473 9.51 -11.44 -5.90
N TYR A 474 8.77 -12.31 -6.58
CA TYR A 474 7.80 -13.25 -5.97
C TYR A 474 8.23 -14.72 -5.94
#